data_71772032d770373bf824aabefd50b304
#
_entry.id   71772032d770373bf824aabefd50b304
#
_cell.length_a   1.000
_cell.length_b   1.000
_cell.length_c   1.000
_cell.angle_alpha   90.00
_cell.angle_beta   90.00
_cell.angle_gamma   90.00
#
_symmetry.space_group_name_H-M   'P 1'
#
loop_
_entity.id
_entity.type
_entity.pdbx_description
1 polymer ?
#
loop_
_entity_poly.entity_id
_entity_poly.type
_entity_poly.pdbx_seq_one_letter_code
_entity_poly.pdbx_strand_id
1 'polypeptide(L)'
;MDESAIRALLDTTFAPWIRDLGLTPASSTDTSVTLRLPNADKLRHVGGVICGQVFMAAADTAMIVAIAHALGGFQPMTTVSLTTSFLRPVKAGDVLVTANILRRGRNLIFGEIEVHDENGALAAHATTTVMLLA
;
A
#
# COMPACT_ATOMS: atom_id res chain seq x y z
N MET A 1 -2.32 16.06 -0.64
CA MET A 1 -1.74 15.84 -1.99
C MET A 1 -2.88 15.47 -2.95
N ASP A 2 -2.86 16.02 -4.14
CA ASP A 2 -3.83 15.60 -5.16
C ASP A 2 -3.38 14.30 -5.84
N GLU A 3 -4.23 13.77 -6.73
CA GLU A 3 -3.94 12.52 -7.43
C GLU A 3 -2.63 12.58 -8.21
N SER A 4 -2.37 13.71 -8.87
CA SER A 4 -1.16 13.91 -9.67
C SER A 4 0.10 13.84 -8.78
N ALA A 5 0.06 14.43 -7.60
CA ALA A 5 1.17 14.41 -6.66
C ALA A 5 1.41 12.99 -6.10
N ILE A 6 0.35 12.25 -5.82
CA ILE A 6 0.46 10.85 -5.37
C ILE A 6 1.07 10.00 -6.50
N ARG A 7 0.64 10.19 -7.73
CA ARG A 7 1.18 9.47 -8.88
C ARG A 7 2.66 9.77 -9.07
N ALA A 8 3.06 11.01 -8.95
CA ALA A 8 4.46 11.41 -9.03
C ALA A 8 5.31 10.77 -7.91
N LEU A 9 4.77 10.70 -6.70
CA LEU A 9 5.43 10.04 -5.57
C LEU A 9 5.66 8.56 -5.87
N LEU A 10 4.65 7.87 -6.39
CA LEU A 10 4.76 6.45 -6.76
C LEU A 10 5.79 6.21 -7.87
N ASP A 11 5.95 7.17 -8.78
CA ASP A 11 6.84 7.04 -9.92
C ASP A 11 8.31 7.34 -9.58
N THR A 12 8.59 8.02 -8.48
CA THR A 12 9.94 8.58 -8.22
C THR A 12 10.58 8.14 -6.91
N THR A 13 9.81 7.78 -5.90
CA THR A 13 10.34 7.60 -4.55
C THR A 13 10.74 6.16 -4.24
N PHE A 14 10.03 5.20 -4.79
CA PHE A 14 10.18 3.80 -4.43
C PHE A 14 11.21 3.09 -5.31
N ALA A 15 11.73 1.96 -4.82
CA ALA A 15 12.68 1.14 -5.57
C ALA A 15 12.06 0.70 -6.91
N PRO A 16 12.89 0.47 -7.95
CA PRO A 16 12.38 0.11 -9.28
C PRO A 16 11.42 -1.08 -9.29
N TRP A 17 11.66 -2.12 -8.49
CA TRP A 17 10.78 -3.28 -8.46
C TRP A 17 9.42 -2.97 -7.83
N ILE A 18 9.36 -2.01 -6.89
CA ILE A 18 8.10 -1.51 -6.33
C ILE A 18 7.35 -0.70 -7.40
N ARG A 19 8.05 0.16 -8.12
CA ARG A 19 7.44 0.92 -9.22
C ARG A 19 6.88 0.00 -10.31
N ASP A 20 7.53 -1.13 -10.54
CA ASP A 20 7.08 -2.14 -11.51
C ASP A 20 5.79 -2.85 -11.10
N LEU A 21 5.35 -2.74 -9.85
CA LEU A 21 4.04 -3.26 -9.45
C LEU A 21 2.89 -2.53 -10.18
N GLY A 22 3.13 -1.30 -10.63
CA GLY A 22 2.13 -0.53 -11.37
C GLY A 22 1.04 0.06 -10.50
N LEU A 23 1.30 0.30 -9.21
CA LEU A 23 0.32 0.90 -8.30
C LEU A 23 -0.07 2.29 -8.78
N THR A 24 -1.37 2.57 -8.78
CA THR A 24 -1.93 3.87 -9.15
C THR A 24 -2.92 4.35 -8.10
N PRO A 25 -3.07 5.68 -7.92
CA PRO A 25 -4.06 6.19 -6.96
C PRO A 25 -5.48 5.91 -7.44
N ALA A 26 -6.33 5.44 -6.52
CA ALA A 26 -7.76 5.22 -6.77
C ALA A 26 -8.63 6.23 -6.01
N SER A 27 -8.33 6.47 -4.74
CA SER A 27 -9.05 7.44 -3.91
C SER A 27 -8.24 7.80 -2.68
N SER A 28 -8.65 8.85 -1.96
CA SER A 28 -8.02 9.25 -0.72
C SER A 28 -8.96 10.04 0.17
N THR A 29 -8.65 10.02 1.47
CA THR A 29 -9.24 10.91 2.48
C THR A 29 -8.08 11.58 3.22
N ASP A 30 -8.38 12.38 4.25
CA ASP A 30 -7.32 13.02 5.03
C ASP A 30 -6.40 12.02 5.75
N THR A 31 -6.89 10.81 6.03
CA THR A 31 -6.17 9.80 6.82
C THR A 31 -5.95 8.50 6.07
N SER A 32 -6.36 8.40 4.82
CA SER A 32 -6.24 7.15 4.07
C SER A 32 -5.94 7.40 2.59
N VAL A 33 -5.34 6.40 1.98
CA VAL A 33 -5.13 6.34 0.52
C VAL A 33 -5.48 4.93 0.06
N THR A 34 -6.20 4.86 -1.05
CA THR A 34 -6.46 3.60 -1.74
C THR A 34 -5.70 3.60 -3.06
N LEU A 35 -4.89 2.55 -3.26
CA LEU A 35 -4.16 2.33 -4.48
C LEU A 35 -4.74 1.13 -5.22
N ARG A 36 -4.65 1.16 -6.55
CA ARG A 36 -5.02 0.04 -7.42
C ARG A 36 -3.76 -0.72 -7.80
N LEU A 37 -3.78 -2.03 -7.58
CA LEU A 37 -2.73 -2.95 -8.03
C LEU A 37 -3.27 -3.73 -9.23
N PRO A 38 -2.74 -3.50 -10.44
CA PRO A 38 -3.15 -4.29 -11.59
C PRO A 38 -2.69 -5.74 -11.45
N ASN A 39 -3.57 -6.68 -11.75
CA ASN A 39 -3.22 -8.09 -11.75
C ASN A 39 -2.44 -8.42 -13.03
N ALA A 40 -1.28 -9.02 -12.88
CA ALA A 40 -0.41 -9.36 -14.00
C ALA A 40 0.27 -10.70 -13.74
N ASP A 41 0.65 -11.39 -14.83
CA ASP A 41 1.29 -12.71 -14.75
C ASP A 41 2.54 -12.71 -13.86
N LYS A 42 3.33 -11.63 -13.95
CA LYS A 42 4.58 -11.50 -13.17
C LYS A 42 4.36 -11.46 -11.66
N LEU A 43 3.14 -11.20 -11.21
CA LEU A 43 2.80 -11.12 -9.78
C LEU A 43 2.29 -12.45 -9.22
N ARG A 44 2.02 -13.44 -10.09
CA ARG A 44 1.45 -14.71 -9.70
C ARG A 44 2.52 -15.78 -9.61
N HIS A 45 2.47 -16.59 -8.55
CA HIS A 45 3.35 -17.74 -8.42
C HIS A 45 2.79 -18.95 -9.19
N VAL A 46 3.47 -20.08 -9.08
CA VAL A 46 3.14 -21.30 -9.82
C VAL A 46 1.71 -21.81 -9.57
N GLY A 47 1.11 -21.47 -8.43
CA GLY A 47 -0.29 -21.81 -8.12
C GLY A 47 -1.33 -20.94 -8.81
N GLY A 48 -0.91 -19.93 -9.57
CA GLY A 48 -1.81 -19.07 -10.36
C GLY A 48 -2.46 -17.93 -9.59
N VAL A 49 -2.03 -17.67 -8.37
CA VAL A 49 -2.56 -16.56 -7.54
C VAL A 49 -1.46 -15.54 -7.27
N ILE A 50 -1.85 -14.30 -7.00
CA ILE A 50 -0.90 -13.24 -6.62
C ILE A 50 -0.15 -13.71 -5.38
N CYS A 51 1.18 -13.65 -5.42
CA CYS A 51 1.99 -14.10 -4.30
C CYS A 51 1.88 -13.15 -3.10
N GLY A 52 2.03 -13.70 -1.90
CA GLY A 52 1.89 -12.92 -0.66
C GLY A 52 2.88 -11.75 -0.55
N GLN A 53 4.09 -11.91 -1.09
CA GLN A 53 5.10 -10.84 -1.10
C GLN A 53 4.60 -9.60 -1.83
N VAL A 54 3.81 -9.75 -2.88
CA VAL A 54 3.22 -8.62 -3.60
C VAL A 54 2.26 -7.85 -2.70
N PHE A 55 1.42 -8.54 -1.94
CA PHE A 55 0.50 -7.88 -1.00
C PHE A 55 1.27 -7.14 0.10
N MET A 56 2.35 -7.72 0.61
CA MET A 56 3.19 -7.07 1.60
C MET A 56 3.85 -5.81 1.04
N ALA A 57 4.39 -5.90 -0.17
CA ALA A 57 5.02 -4.76 -0.84
C ALA A 57 4.01 -3.66 -1.13
N ALA A 58 2.83 -4.02 -1.62
CA ALA A 58 1.76 -3.05 -1.90
C ALA A 58 1.25 -2.40 -0.61
N ALA A 59 1.08 -3.17 0.46
CA ALA A 59 0.63 -2.65 1.75
C ALA A 59 1.61 -1.66 2.34
N ASP A 60 2.90 -1.99 2.35
CA ASP A 60 3.95 -1.10 2.84
C ASP A 60 4.01 0.19 2.03
N THR A 61 3.96 0.07 0.71
CA THR A 61 3.95 1.22 -0.20
C THR A 61 2.72 2.11 0.05
N ALA A 62 1.54 1.52 0.16
CA ALA A 62 0.30 2.26 0.39
C ALA A 62 0.35 3.05 1.70
N MET A 63 0.92 2.48 2.76
CA MET A 63 1.06 3.18 4.03
C MET A 63 2.01 4.36 3.93
N ILE A 64 3.15 4.21 3.27
CA ILE A 64 4.09 5.33 3.06
C ILE A 64 3.39 6.46 2.28
N VAL A 65 2.62 6.12 1.26
CA VAL A 65 1.86 7.10 0.49
C VAL A 65 0.79 7.78 1.35
N ALA A 66 0.07 7.02 2.18
CA ALA A 66 -0.94 7.57 3.08
C ALA A 66 -0.33 8.56 4.08
N ILE A 67 0.84 8.24 4.63
CA ILE A 67 1.55 9.13 5.56
C ILE A 67 2.01 10.40 4.83
N ALA A 68 2.62 10.26 3.66
CA ALA A 68 3.03 11.42 2.86
C ALA A 68 1.84 12.31 2.54
N HIS A 69 0.72 11.72 2.19
CA HIS A 69 -0.52 12.44 1.91
C HIS A 69 -1.00 13.24 3.15
N ALA A 70 -1.02 12.60 4.31
CA ALA A 70 -1.45 13.24 5.56
C ALA A 70 -0.51 14.37 5.98
N LEU A 71 0.79 14.25 5.68
CA LEU A 71 1.80 15.27 6.00
C LEU A 71 1.88 16.39 4.95
N GLY A 72 1.21 16.24 3.82
CA GLY A 72 1.25 17.21 2.72
C GLY A 72 2.46 17.07 1.81
N GLY A 73 3.26 16.01 1.97
CA GLY A 73 4.42 15.72 1.14
C GLY A 73 5.29 14.64 1.76
N PHE A 74 6.17 14.05 0.94
CA PHE A 74 7.06 13.00 1.41
C PHE A 74 8.11 13.57 2.37
N GLN A 75 8.33 12.83 3.46
CA GLN A 75 9.42 13.05 4.41
C GLN A 75 10.15 11.73 4.61
N PRO A 76 11.45 11.76 4.96
CA PRO A 76 12.17 10.53 5.27
C PRO A 76 11.46 9.76 6.39
N MET A 77 11.24 8.48 6.15
CA MET A 77 10.58 7.59 7.10
C MET A 77 11.04 6.16 6.88
N THR A 78 10.85 5.32 7.89
CA THR A 78 11.20 3.91 7.81
C THR A 78 10.10 3.06 8.45
N THR A 79 9.79 1.94 7.82
CA THR A 79 8.86 0.96 8.39
C THR A 79 9.56 0.20 9.51
N VAL A 80 8.96 0.22 10.70
CA VAL A 80 9.48 -0.48 11.88
C VAL A 80 8.97 -1.91 11.89
N SER A 81 7.70 -2.10 11.60
CA SER A 81 7.07 -3.42 11.59
C SER A 81 5.92 -3.47 10.61
N LEU A 82 5.70 -4.64 10.04
CA LEU A 82 4.56 -4.92 9.16
C LEU A 82 4.11 -6.35 9.43
N THR A 83 2.89 -6.51 9.92
CA THR A 83 2.31 -7.82 10.19
C THR A 83 1.14 -8.04 9.25
N THR A 84 1.23 -9.08 8.42
CA THR A 84 0.24 -9.32 7.37
C THR A 84 -0.40 -10.69 7.54
N SER A 85 -1.72 -10.72 7.41
CA SER A 85 -2.52 -11.96 7.36
C SER A 85 -3.07 -12.10 5.95
N PHE A 86 -2.89 -13.28 5.37
CA PHE A 86 -3.38 -13.61 4.03
C PHE A 86 -4.65 -14.43 4.18
N LEU A 87 -5.77 -13.91 3.70
CA LEU A 87 -7.08 -14.46 4.01
C LEU A 87 -7.74 -15.15 2.83
N ARG A 88 -7.50 -14.68 1.60
CA ARG A 88 -8.10 -15.24 0.39
C ARG A 88 -7.11 -15.17 -0.77
N PRO A 89 -7.04 -16.20 -1.63
CA PRO A 89 -6.25 -16.12 -2.86
C PRO A 89 -6.91 -15.19 -3.87
N VAL A 90 -6.08 -14.48 -4.66
CA VAL A 90 -6.56 -13.65 -5.77
C VAL A 90 -5.97 -14.20 -7.07
N LYS A 91 -6.83 -14.75 -7.94
CA LYS A 91 -6.45 -15.33 -9.22
C LYS A 91 -6.56 -14.33 -10.36
N ALA A 92 -7.60 -13.51 -10.34
CA ALA A 92 -7.94 -12.60 -11.43
C ALA A 92 -8.49 -11.31 -10.88
N GLY A 93 -8.45 -10.26 -11.70
CA GLY A 93 -8.97 -8.95 -11.34
C GLY A 93 -7.99 -8.10 -10.57
N ASP A 94 -8.15 -6.80 -10.72
CA ASP A 94 -7.33 -5.82 -10.01
C ASP A 94 -7.66 -5.83 -8.53
N VAL A 95 -6.70 -5.38 -7.74
CA VAL A 95 -6.77 -5.39 -6.28
C VAL A 95 -6.74 -3.95 -5.78
N LEU A 96 -7.56 -3.64 -4.78
CA LEU A 96 -7.52 -2.34 -4.11
C LEU A 96 -6.83 -2.47 -2.77
N VAL A 97 -5.86 -1.60 -2.53
CA VAL A 97 -5.02 -1.59 -1.34
C VAL A 97 -5.26 -0.28 -0.60
N THR A 98 -5.95 -0.35 0.52
CA THR A 98 -6.32 0.84 1.31
C THR A 98 -5.50 0.90 2.57
N ALA A 99 -4.69 1.94 2.71
CA ALA A 99 -3.93 2.22 3.92
C ALA A 99 -4.63 3.32 4.72
N ASN A 100 -4.84 3.07 6.00
CA ASN A 100 -5.52 4.00 6.89
C ASN A 100 -4.65 4.26 8.12
N ILE A 101 -4.42 5.55 8.43
CA ILE A 101 -3.68 5.94 9.62
C ILE A 101 -4.62 5.84 10.81
N LEU A 102 -4.26 5.01 11.79
CA LEU A 102 -5.03 4.82 13.02
C LEU A 102 -4.55 5.73 14.15
N ARG A 103 -3.26 5.97 14.22
CA ARG A 103 -2.66 6.85 15.24
C ARG A 103 -1.45 7.57 14.67
N ARG A 104 -1.44 8.88 14.79
CA ARG A 104 -0.32 9.70 14.38
C ARG A 104 0.34 10.31 15.61
N GLY A 105 1.45 9.71 16.05
CA GLY A 105 2.29 10.22 17.12
C GLY A 105 3.29 11.25 16.58
N ARG A 106 4.17 11.73 17.46
CA ARG A 106 5.21 12.68 17.07
C ARG A 106 6.16 12.09 16.05
N ASN A 107 6.66 10.87 16.29
CA ASN A 107 7.62 10.19 15.43
C ASN A 107 7.10 8.86 14.92
N LEU A 108 6.17 8.21 15.63
CA LEU A 108 5.65 6.91 15.27
C LEU A 108 4.22 7.06 14.76
N ILE A 109 3.94 6.39 13.64
CA ILE A 109 2.62 6.36 13.05
C ILE A 109 2.20 4.90 12.96
N PHE A 110 1.02 4.60 13.47
CA PHE A 110 0.43 3.27 13.42
C PHE A 110 -0.76 3.27 12.47
N GLY A 111 -0.82 2.27 11.61
CA GLY A 111 -1.88 2.17 10.63
C GLY A 111 -2.24 0.73 10.29
N GLU A 112 -3.28 0.60 9.49
CA GLU A 112 -3.71 -0.68 8.96
C GLU A 112 -3.91 -0.59 7.46
N ILE A 113 -3.80 -1.74 6.80
CA ILE A 113 -3.99 -1.85 5.36
C ILE A 113 -4.96 -3.00 5.11
N GLU A 114 -5.96 -2.73 4.27
CA GLU A 114 -6.89 -3.73 3.78
C GLU A 114 -6.66 -3.93 2.28
N VAL A 115 -6.56 -5.19 1.89
CA VAL A 115 -6.40 -5.58 0.49
C VAL A 115 -7.69 -6.27 0.06
N HIS A 116 -8.41 -5.67 -0.88
CA HIS A 116 -9.68 -6.19 -1.37
C HIS A 116 -9.55 -6.65 -2.82
N ASP A 117 -10.17 -7.78 -3.14
CA ASP A 117 -10.25 -8.25 -4.53
C ASP A 117 -11.29 -7.44 -5.33
N GLU A 118 -11.45 -7.77 -6.61
CA GLU A 118 -12.38 -7.05 -7.50
C GLU A 118 -13.84 -7.15 -7.06
N ASN A 119 -14.17 -8.15 -6.26
CA ASN A 119 -15.53 -8.36 -5.74
C ASN A 119 -15.75 -7.71 -4.38
N GLY A 120 -14.74 -7.02 -3.85
CA GLY A 120 -14.81 -6.38 -2.55
C GLY A 120 -14.54 -7.30 -1.36
N ALA A 121 -14.10 -8.54 -1.60
CA ALA A 121 -13.73 -9.45 -0.52
C ALA A 121 -12.36 -9.11 0.04
N LEU A 122 -12.21 -9.20 1.37
CA LEU A 122 -10.93 -8.94 2.04
C LEU A 122 -9.97 -10.08 1.77
N ALA A 123 -8.93 -9.83 0.98
CA ALA A 123 -7.94 -10.83 0.60
C ALA A 123 -6.74 -10.86 1.53
N ALA A 124 -6.37 -9.71 2.11
CA ALA A 124 -5.29 -9.61 3.08
C ALA A 124 -5.51 -8.42 4.00
N HIS A 125 -4.94 -8.49 5.19
CA HIS A 125 -4.99 -7.42 6.17
C HIS A 125 -3.61 -7.26 6.80
N ALA A 126 -3.18 -6.03 7.02
CA ALA A 126 -1.90 -5.76 7.66
C ALA A 126 -2.03 -4.64 8.68
N THR A 127 -1.17 -4.70 9.70
CA THR A 127 -0.92 -3.56 10.59
C THR A 127 0.54 -3.19 10.48
N THR A 128 0.85 -1.91 10.66
CA THR A 128 2.19 -1.41 10.46
C THR A 128 2.50 -0.27 11.40
N THR A 129 3.76 -0.17 11.80
CA THR A 129 4.32 0.97 12.50
C THR A 129 5.41 1.57 11.64
N VAL A 130 5.34 2.87 11.41
CA VAL A 130 6.32 3.62 10.62
C VAL A 130 6.90 4.73 11.49
N MET A 131 8.22 4.92 11.40
CA MET A 131 8.91 5.98 12.14
C MET A 131 9.32 7.09 11.18
N LEU A 132 8.97 8.33 11.55
CA LEU A 132 9.46 9.49 10.84
C LEU A 132 10.91 9.74 11.25
N LEU A 133 11.75 9.95 10.27
CA LEU A 133 13.15 10.29 10.47
C LEU A 133 13.27 11.82 10.46
N ALA A 134 13.73 12.36 11.55
CA ALA A 134 13.80 13.82 11.71
C ALA A 134 14.78 14.47 10.73
#